data_56716d2c8d9670a26d4cdab6b23a9bdf
#
_entry.id   56716d2c8d9670a26d4cdab6b23a9bdf
#
_cell.length_a   1.000
_cell.length_b   1.000
_cell.length_c   1.000
_cell.angle_alpha   90.00
_cell.angle_beta   90.00
_cell.angle_gamma   90.00
#
_symmetry.space_group_name_H-M   'P 1'
#
loop_
_entity.id
_entity.type
_entity.pdbx_description
1 polymer ?
#
loop_
_entity_poly.entity_id
_entity_poly.type
_entity_poly.pdbx_seq_one_letter_code
_entity_poly.pdbx_strand_id
1 'polypeptide(L)'
;YLLEELHKEGHTPEAIQEALRAMPMHPAMIRGVRSLQSHHHGTDFLLLSNSNEVYIHTILPSKGLAEPPLFTEIVTNPAHWEPNGLLRLRRRISPDGPQHACKVGCSANMCKGDELDAFKQRHADRKYERIVYVGDGGNDFCPVKRLGPNDVAFVRRNRGLARRILQEGGVQCTVRYWTGAWEAEQLLNLLCPPSP
;
A
#
# COMPACT_ATOMS: atom_id res chain seq x y z
N TYR A 1 -12.82 -6.73 17.77
CA TYR A 1 -14.24 -6.38 18.07
C TYR A 1 -15.14 -6.55 16.84
N LEU A 2 -15.00 -5.74 15.75
CA LEU A 2 -15.90 -5.80 14.59
C LEU A 2 -15.98 -7.20 13.94
N LEU A 3 -14.85 -7.86 13.75
CA LEU A 3 -14.80 -9.21 13.16
C LEU A 3 -15.40 -10.28 14.10
N GLU A 4 -15.28 -10.09 15.40
CA GLU A 4 -15.94 -10.95 16.38
C GLU A 4 -17.46 -10.77 16.38
N GLU A 5 -17.95 -9.54 16.18
CA GLU A 5 -19.39 -9.29 16.03
C GLU A 5 -19.93 -9.93 14.75
N LEU A 6 -19.26 -9.72 13.60
CA LEU A 6 -19.64 -10.39 12.35
C LEU A 6 -19.68 -11.91 12.49
N HIS A 7 -18.72 -12.49 13.20
CA HIS A 7 -18.69 -13.93 13.46
C HIS A 7 -19.86 -14.38 14.36
N LYS A 8 -20.18 -13.63 15.42
CA LYS A 8 -21.35 -13.90 16.29
C LYS A 8 -22.67 -13.78 15.54
N GLU A 9 -22.76 -12.86 14.58
CA GLU A 9 -23.93 -12.70 13.70
C GLU A 9 -24.04 -13.81 12.64
N GLY A 10 -23.10 -14.76 12.59
CA GLY A 10 -23.14 -15.91 11.71
C GLY A 10 -22.55 -15.66 10.31
N HIS A 11 -21.85 -14.55 10.10
CA HIS A 11 -21.16 -14.32 8.83
C HIS A 11 -20.00 -15.29 8.65
N THR A 12 -20.04 -16.05 7.56
CA THR A 12 -19.03 -17.08 7.25
C THR A 12 -17.79 -16.47 6.57
N PRO A 13 -16.61 -17.18 6.59
CA PRO A 13 -15.45 -16.79 5.82
C PRO A 13 -15.75 -16.53 4.35
N GLU A 14 -16.57 -17.37 3.72
CA GLU A 14 -16.98 -17.26 2.32
C GLU A 14 -17.77 -15.99 2.06
N ALA A 15 -18.72 -15.64 2.92
CA ALA A 15 -19.52 -14.41 2.80
C ALA A 15 -18.63 -13.16 2.92
N ILE A 16 -17.69 -13.14 3.85
CA ILE A 16 -16.72 -12.05 4.00
C ILE A 16 -15.83 -11.93 2.76
N GLN A 17 -15.30 -13.06 2.27
CA GLN A 17 -14.46 -13.07 1.06
C GLN A 17 -15.25 -12.63 -0.18
N GLU A 18 -16.52 -13.02 -0.31
CA GLU A 18 -17.37 -12.58 -1.41
C GLU A 18 -17.58 -11.06 -1.38
N ALA A 19 -17.88 -10.49 -0.21
CA ALA A 19 -17.97 -9.04 -0.03
C ALA A 19 -16.67 -8.33 -0.40
N LEU A 20 -15.50 -8.89 -0.04
CA LEU A 20 -14.19 -8.36 -0.42
C LEU A 20 -13.95 -8.40 -1.93
N ARG A 21 -14.31 -9.50 -2.60
CA ARG A 21 -14.21 -9.60 -4.07
C ARG A 21 -15.12 -8.61 -4.78
N ALA A 22 -16.29 -8.32 -4.20
CA ALA A 22 -17.24 -7.35 -4.73
C ALA A 22 -16.81 -5.89 -4.52
N MET A 23 -15.81 -5.61 -3.65
CA MET A 23 -15.34 -4.24 -3.42
C MET A 23 -14.94 -3.56 -4.74
N PRO A 24 -15.45 -2.33 -4.99
CA PRO A 24 -15.12 -1.61 -6.21
C PRO A 24 -13.64 -1.19 -6.23
N MET A 25 -12.98 -1.44 -7.35
CA MET A 25 -11.67 -0.88 -7.68
C MET A 25 -11.78 -0.19 -9.04
N HIS A 26 -11.40 1.06 -9.11
CA HIS A 26 -11.54 1.82 -10.35
C HIS A 26 -10.62 1.26 -11.44
N PRO A 27 -11.13 0.94 -12.64
CA PRO A 27 -10.32 0.31 -13.72
C PRO A 27 -9.06 1.08 -14.10
N ALA A 28 -9.09 2.42 -14.02
CA ALA A 28 -7.92 3.26 -14.30
C ALA A 28 -6.72 2.94 -13.39
N MET A 29 -6.95 2.64 -12.11
CA MET A 29 -5.85 2.23 -11.21
C MET A 29 -5.22 0.91 -11.67
N ILE A 30 -6.05 -0.05 -12.08
CA ILE A 30 -5.58 -1.35 -12.58
C ILE A 30 -4.76 -1.15 -13.86
N ARG A 31 -5.27 -0.36 -14.82
CA ARG A 31 -4.56 -0.09 -16.09
C ARG A 31 -3.22 0.63 -15.85
N GLY A 32 -3.21 1.67 -15.00
CA GLY A 32 -1.97 2.41 -14.72
C GLY A 32 -0.87 1.53 -14.11
N VAL A 33 -1.23 0.66 -13.16
CA VAL A 33 -0.27 -0.26 -12.55
C VAL A 33 0.19 -1.33 -13.53
N ARG A 34 -0.70 -1.88 -14.35
CA ARG A 34 -0.36 -2.86 -15.40
C ARG A 34 0.49 -2.25 -16.51
N SER A 35 0.23 -1.00 -16.88
CA SER A 35 1.06 -0.25 -17.82
C SER A 35 2.50 -0.13 -17.32
N LEU A 36 2.70 0.24 -16.07
CA LEU A 36 4.04 0.27 -15.46
C LEU A 36 4.70 -1.12 -15.49
N GLN A 37 3.99 -2.16 -15.11
CA GLN A 37 4.53 -3.53 -15.11
C GLN A 37 5.01 -3.96 -16.50
N SER A 38 4.27 -3.62 -17.55
CA SER A 38 4.60 -4.02 -18.92
C SER A 38 5.75 -3.20 -19.54
N HIS A 39 5.95 -1.95 -19.12
CA HIS A 39 6.95 -1.06 -19.72
C HIS A 39 8.26 -1.00 -18.93
N HIS A 40 8.27 -1.45 -17.68
CA HIS A 40 9.44 -1.37 -16.79
C HIS A 40 9.81 -2.73 -16.21
N HIS A 41 10.52 -3.55 -17.00
CA HIS A 41 10.94 -4.91 -16.60
C HIS A 41 11.88 -4.97 -15.37
N GLY A 42 12.40 -3.85 -14.89
CA GLY A 42 13.24 -3.75 -13.69
C GLY A 42 12.55 -3.10 -12.49
N THR A 43 11.23 -2.87 -12.55
CA THR A 43 10.51 -2.22 -11.46
C THR A 43 10.03 -3.22 -10.42
N ASP A 44 10.37 -2.97 -9.17
CA ASP A 44 9.78 -3.65 -8.03
C ASP A 44 8.53 -2.93 -7.54
N PHE A 45 7.48 -3.69 -7.28
CA PHE A 45 6.25 -3.18 -6.70
C PHE A 45 6.15 -3.63 -5.24
N LEU A 46 6.16 -2.67 -4.33
CA LEU A 46 5.95 -2.88 -2.90
C LEU A 46 4.55 -2.41 -2.50
N LEU A 47 3.75 -3.29 -1.92
CA LEU A 47 2.47 -2.92 -1.33
C LEU A 47 2.64 -2.75 0.19
N LEU A 48 2.48 -1.50 0.67
CA LEU A 48 2.50 -1.16 2.10
C LEU A 48 1.10 -0.79 2.58
N SER A 49 0.48 -1.63 3.39
CA SER A 49 -0.91 -1.41 3.79
C SER A 49 -1.15 -1.72 5.27
N ASN A 50 -1.96 -0.88 5.94
CA ASN A 50 -2.50 -1.18 7.27
C ASN A 50 -3.76 -2.07 7.22
N SER A 51 -4.09 -2.63 6.07
CA SER A 51 -5.08 -3.68 5.89
C SER A 51 -4.57 -5.00 6.51
N ASN A 52 -4.89 -6.14 5.96
CA ASN A 52 -4.42 -7.43 6.42
C ASN A 52 -4.25 -8.42 5.26
N GLU A 53 -3.52 -9.50 5.51
CA GLU A 53 -3.19 -10.54 4.52
C GLU A 53 -4.43 -11.15 3.87
N VAL A 54 -5.44 -11.53 4.66
CA VAL A 54 -6.65 -12.16 4.13
C VAL A 54 -7.38 -11.24 3.16
N TYR A 55 -7.53 -9.96 3.52
CA TYR A 55 -8.20 -8.98 2.66
C TYR A 55 -7.44 -8.77 1.35
N ILE A 56 -6.15 -8.52 1.44
CA ILE A 56 -5.31 -8.25 0.26
C ILE A 56 -5.28 -9.46 -0.67
N HIS A 57 -5.03 -10.66 -0.13
CA HIS A 57 -4.97 -11.89 -0.92
C HIS A 57 -6.34 -12.33 -1.48
N THR A 58 -7.44 -11.83 -0.94
CA THR A 58 -8.78 -12.02 -1.51
C THR A 58 -9.08 -11.01 -2.62
N ILE A 59 -8.70 -9.74 -2.43
CA ILE A 59 -9.05 -8.66 -3.37
C ILE A 59 -8.18 -8.70 -4.62
N LEU A 60 -6.86 -8.83 -4.49
CA LEU A 60 -5.93 -8.73 -5.63
C LEU A 60 -6.24 -9.73 -6.76
N PRO A 61 -6.46 -11.03 -6.49
CA PRO A 61 -6.84 -11.99 -7.53
C PRO A 61 -8.16 -11.61 -8.20
N SER A 62 -9.17 -11.16 -7.44
CA SER A 62 -10.47 -10.77 -7.98
C SER A 62 -10.42 -9.57 -8.93
N LYS A 63 -9.32 -8.79 -8.88
CA LYS A 63 -9.06 -7.63 -9.75
C LYS A 63 -8.02 -7.91 -10.83
N GLY A 64 -7.61 -9.18 -10.99
CA GLY A 64 -6.59 -9.57 -11.96
C GLY A 64 -5.19 -9.02 -11.64
N LEU A 65 -4.88 -8.76 -10.35
CA LEU A 65 -3.60 -8.19 -9.92
C LEU A 65 -2.67 -9.22 -9.24
N ALA A 66 -3.04 -10.50 -9.25
CA ALA A 66 -2.22 -11.57 -8.68
C ALA A 66 -1.33 -12.28 -9.70
N GLU A 67 -1.83 -12.41 -10.95
CA GLU A 67 -1.14 -13.17 -12.00
C GLU A 67 -0.92 -12.32 -13.27
N PRO A 68 0.28 -12.28 -13.85
CA PRO A 68 1.52 -12.70 -13.21
C PRO A 68 1.78 -11.88 -11.92
N PRO A 69 2.62 -12.37 -10.99
CA PRO A 69 2.86 -11.67 -9.73
C PRO A 69 3.25 -10.21 -9.99
N LEU A 70 2.42 -9.29 -9.47
CA LEU A 70 2.66 -7.86 -9.63
C LEU A 70 3.60 -7.35 -8.53
N PHE A 71 3.34 -7.76 -7.29
CA PHE A 71 4.06 -7.25 -6.14
C PHE A 71 5.26 -8.14 -5.81
N THR A 72 6.44 -7.52 -5.76
CA THR A 72 7.67 -8.13 -5.25
C THR A 72 7.54 -8.48 -3.77
N GLU A 73 6.85 -7.61 -3.03
CA GLU A 73 6.56 -7.83 -1.61
C GLU A 73 5.25 -7.15 -1.19
N ILE A 74 4.51 -7.80 -0.30
CA ILE A 74 3.31 -7.25 0.34
C ILE A 74 3.58 -7.17 1.84
N VAL A 75 3.58 -5.96 2.38
CA VAL A 75 3.77 -5.68 3.80
C VAL A 75 2.45 -5.18 4.39
N THR A 76 1.86 -5.98 5.25
CA THR A 76 0.57 -5.70 5.88
C THR A 76 0.44 -6.40 7.24
N ASN A 77 -0.71 -6.27 7.88
CA ASN A 77 -1.01 -6.94 9.14
C ASN A 77 -1.23 -8.44 8.92
N PRO A 78 -0.63 -9.33 9.71
CA PRO A 78 -0.93 -10.75 9.67
C PRO A 78 -2.40 -11.04 9.98
N ALA A 79 -3.00 -11.95 9.24
CA ALA A 79 -4.35 -12.41 9.48
C ALA A 79 -4.55 -13.85 9.02
N HIS A 80 -5.43 -14.58 9.71
CA HIS A 80 -5.79 -15.94 9.35
C HIS A 80 -7.20 -16.27 9.83
N TRP A 81 -7.81 -17.27 9.21
CA TRP A 81 -9.06 -17.85 9.67
C TRP A 81 -8.79 -18.86 10.77
N GLU A 82 -9.50 -18.77 11.89
CA GLU A 82 -9.51 -19.79 12.91
C GLU A 82 -10.38 -20.99 12.46
N PRO A 83 -10.21 -22.18 13.06
CA PRO A 83 -11.02 -23.37 12.70
C PRO A 83 -12.53 -23.16 12.84
N ASN A 84 -12.95 -22.26 13.72
CA ASN A 84 -14.36 -21.91 13.91
C ASN A 84 -14.88 -20.88 12.91
N GLY A 85 -14.05 -20.41 11.96
CA GLY A 85 -14.41 -19.41 10.96
C GLY A 85 -14.23 -17.95 11.40
N LEU A 86 -13.70 -17.69 12.58
CA LEU A 86 -13.38 -16.32 13.00
C LEU A 86 -12.12 -15.82 12.29
N LEU A 87 -12.19 -14.63 11.70
CA LEU A 87 -11.01 -13.95 11.17
C LEU A 87 -10.21 -13.29 12.29
N ARG A 88 -9.00 -13.78 12.54
CA ARG A 88 -8.08 -13.24 13.53
C ARG A 88 -7.05 -12.33 12.89
N LEU A 89 -7.00 -11.08 13.36
CA LEU A 89 -5.98 -10.09 12.95
C LEU A 89 -4.94 -9.92 14.05
N ARG A 90 -3.69 -9.73 13.64
CA ARG A 90 -2.60 -9.33 14.54
C ARG A 90 -2.00 -8.02 14.06
N ARG A 91 -1.40 -7.29 14.96
CA ARG A 91 -0.57 -6.15 14.58
C ARG A 91 0.69 -6.64 13.85
N ARG A 92 1.16 -5.87 12.88
CA ARG A 92 2.45 -6.10 12.20
C ARG A 92 3.59 -6.08 13.22
N ILE A 93 3.59 -5.09 14.12
CA ILE A 93 4.48 -5.02 15.28
C ILE A 93 3.69 -5.52 16.49
N SER A 94 4.15 -6.63 17.08
CA SER A 94 3.49 -7.19 18.27
C SER A 94 3.49 -6.17 19.42
N PRO A 95 2.39 -6.04 20.19
CA PRO A 95 2.38 -5.20 21.39
C PRO A 95 3.45 -5.58 22.41
N ASP A 96 3.80 -6.87 22.48
CA ASP A 96 4.76 -7.43 23.43
C ASP A 96 6.19 -7.45 22.88
N GLY A 97 6.40 -7.01 21.63
CA GLY A 97 7.69 -6.98 20.97
C GLY A 97 8.33 -5.59 20.96
N PRO A 98 9.55 -5.48 20.39
CA PRO A 98 10.21 -4.20 20.20
C PRO A 98 9.34 -3.26 19.34
N GLN A 99 9.09 -2.07 19.85
CA GLN A 99 8.33 -1.03 19.15
C GLN A 99 9.25 -0.20 18.26
N HIS A 100 8.72 0.35 17.16
CA HIS A 100 9.50 1.25 16.29
C HIS A 100 9.82 2.58 17.02
N ALA A 101 11.00 3.14 16.72
CA ALA A 101 11.47 4.38 17.31
C ALA A 101 11.04 5.64 16.53
N CYS A 102 10.16 5.51 15.53
CA CYS A 102 9.74 6.61 14.66
C CYS A 102 9.09 7.75 15.43
N LYS A 103 9.54 8.99 15.19
CA LYS A 103 9.02 10.22 15.81
C LYS A 103 8.08 11.03 14.91
N VAL A 104 7.71 10.51 13.74
CA VAL A 104 6.85 11.19 12.76
C VAL A 104 5.35 11.04 13.10
N GLY A 105 5.01 10.38 14.20
CA GLY A 105 3.62 10.16 14.62
C GLY A 105 2.98 8.93 13.97
N CYS A 106 3.77 7.91 13.63
CA CYS A 106 3.26 6.62 13.19
C CYS A 106 2.57 5.87 14.32
N SER A 107 1.53 5.09 13.99
CA SER A 107 0.87 4.23 14.96
C SER A 107 1.79 3.10 15.41
N ALA A 108 1.62 2.61 16.64
CA ALA A 108 2.40 1.49 17.18
C ALA A 108 2.28 0.19 16.35
N ASN A 109 1.24 0.07 15.52
CA ASN A 109 1.02 -1.10 14.66
C ASN A 109 2.08 -1.26 13.56
N MET A 110 2.43 -0.16 12.89
CA MET A 110 3.34 -0.18 11.74
C MET A 110 3.87 1.23 11.46
N CYS A 111 5.16 1.35 11.25
CA CYS A 111 5.76 2.52 10.62
C CYS A 111 6.06 2.20 9.16
N LYS A 112 5.26 2.72 8.23
CA LYS A 112 5.47 2.47 6.79
C LYS A 112 6.84 2.98 6.27
N GLY A 113 7.41 3.99 6.92
CA GLY A 113 8.77 4.44 6.60
C GLY A 113 9.82 3.41 6.98
N ASP A 114 9.72 2.81 8.18
CA ASP A 114 10.65 1.75 8.60
C ASP A 114 10.50 0.50 7.71
N GLU A 115 9.26 0.16 7.30
CA GLU A 115 9.03 -0.95 6.37
C GLU A 115 9.60 -0.67 4.97
N LEU A 116 9.52 0.56 4.48
CA LEU A 116 10.17 0.96 3.22
C LEU A 116 11.69 0.82 3.30
N ASP A 117 12.31 1.29 4.38
CA ASP A 117 13.75 1.16 4.58
C ASP A 117 14.18 -0.31 4.75
N ALA A 118 13.39 -1.11 5.47
CA ALA A 118 13.61 -2.54 5.61
C ALA A 118 13.48 -3.28 4.27
N PHE A 119 12.53 -2.90 3.41
CA PHE A 119 12.44 -3.41 2.05
C PHE A 119 13.71 -3.10 1.25
N LYS A 120 14.19 -1.85 1.26
CA LYS A 120 15.43 -1.46 0.59
C LYS A 120 16.64 -2.24 1.09
N GLN A 121 16.70 -2.54 2.39
CA GLN A 121 17.77 -3.35 2.98
C GLN A 121 17.71 -4.81 2.53
N ARG A 122 16.52 -5.42 2.46
CA ARG A 122 16.34 -6.80 1.98
C ARG A 122 16.69 -6.96 0.51
N HIS A 123 16.56 -5.88 -0.27
CA HIS A 123 16.87 -5.82 -1.71
C HIS A 123 18.09 -4.91 -2.00
N ALA A 124 19.10 -4.94 -1.13
CA ALA A 124 20.27 -4.06 -1.24
C ALA A 124 21.16 -4.37 -2.45
N ASP A 125 21.01 -5.54 -3.05
CA ASP A 125 21.60 -5.91 -4.35
C ASP A 125 21.00 -5.12 -5.52
N ARG A 126 19.83 -4.53 -5.35
CA ARG A 126 19.15 -3.69 -6.33
C ARG A 126 19.42 -2.21 -6.05
N LYS A 127 19.91 -1.50 -7.05
CA LYS A 127 20.09 -0.05 -6.97
C LYS A 127 18.87 0.63 -7.57
N TYR A 128 17.97 1.09 -6.70
CA TYR A 128 16.81 1.86 -7.13
C TYR A 128 17.22 3.28 -7.53
N GLU A 129 17.10 3.62 -8.80
CA GLU A 129 17.36 4.97 -9.30
C GLU A 129 16.30 5.96 -8.87
N ARG A 130 15.05 5.48 -8.67
CA ARG A 130 13.90 6.28 -8.28
C ARG A 130 12.90 5.43 -7.52
N ILE A 131 12.31 6.03 -6.51
CA ILE A 131 11.14 5.50 -5.80
C ILE A 131 9.93 6.35 -6.17
N VAL A 132 8.83 5.70 -6.53
CA VAL A 132 7.52 6.33 -6.71
C VAL A 132 6.60 5.85 -5.62
N TYR A 133 6.18 6.74 -4.74
CA TYR A 133 5.27 6.44 -3.65
C TYR A 133 3.86 6.91 -3.98
N VAL A 134 2.88 6.04 -3.94
CA VAL A 134 1.46 6.38 -4.16
C VAL A 134 0.72 6.26 -2.84
N GLY A 135 0.11 7.37 -2.36
CA GLY A 135 -0.55 7.35 -1.06
C GLY A 135 -1.64 8.42 -0.89
N ASP A 136 -2.48 8.22 0.13
CA ASP A 136 -3.55 9.16 0.48
C ASP A 136 -3.71 9.37 1.99
N GLY A 137 -3.28 8.44 2.82
CA GLY A 137 -3.48 8.45 4.27
C GLY A 137 -2.44 9.28 5.03
N GLY A 138 -2.78 9.74 6.23
CA GLY A 138 -1.82 10.42 7.10
C GLY A 138 -0.63 9.54 7.51
N ASN A 139 -0.80 8.22 7.51
CA ASN A 139 0.25 7.23 7.78
C ASN A 139 1.25 7.05 6.62
N ASP A 140 0.94 7.60 5.43
CA ASP A 140 1.85 7.63 4.28
C ASP A 140 2.86 8.80 4.36
N PHE A 141 2.68 9.73 5.29
CA PHE A 141 3.57 10.87 5.43
C PHE A 141 5.00 10.47 5.84
N CYS A 142 5.14 9.50 6.75
CA CYS A 142 6.45 9.03 7.20
C CYS A 142 7.31 8.45 6.05
N PRO A 143 6.84 7.50 5.22
CA PRO A 143 7.62 7.05 4.08
C PRO A 143 7.89 8.16 3.06
N VAL A 144 6.94 9.07 2.81
CA VAL A 144 7.16 10.20 1.89
C VAL A 144 8.26 11.15 2.39
N LYS A 145 8.38 11.36 3.70
CA LYS A 145 9.50 12.13 4.29
C LYS A 145 10.87 11.48 4.12
N ARG A 146 10.94 10.19 3.82
CA ARG A 146 12.20 9.44 3.61
C ARG A 146 12.62 9.37 2.15
N LEU A 147 11.78 9.90 1.25
CA LEU A 147 12.10 9.99 -0.17
C LEU A 147 13.12 11.10 -0.43
N GLY A 148 14.04 10.83 -1.34
CA GLY A 148 15.06 11.78 -1.77
C GLY A 148 14.62 12.68 -2.92
N PRO A 149 15.48 13.60 -3.38
CA PRO A 149 15.15 14.58 -4.42
C PRO A 149 14.87 13.96 -5.80
N ASN A 150 15.35 12.76 -6.07
CA ASN A 150 15.08 12.03 -7.32
C ASN A 150 13.77 11.25 -7.30
N ASP A 151 13.15 11.11 -6.13
CA ASP A 151 11.95 10.34 -5.92
C ASP A 151 10.69 11.16 -6.18
N VAL A 152 9.56 10.47 -6.30
CA VAL A 152 8.26 11.11 -6.58
C VAL A 152 7.19 10.57 -5.64
N ALA A 153 6.35 11.44 -5.10
CA ALA A 153 5.15 11.06 -4.37
C ALA A 153 3.90 11.45 -5.17
N PHE A 154 3.04 10.47 -5.49
CA PHE A 154 1.70 10.68 -6.05
C PHE A 154 0.69 10.73 -4.91
N VAL A 155 0.18 11.90 -4.62
CA VAL A 155 -0.58 12.22 -3.42
C VAL A 155 -2.03 12.52 -3.78
N ARG A 156 -2.97 11.77 -3.18
CA ARG A 156 -4.38 12.04 -3.38
C ARG A 156 -4.79 13.33 -2.68
N ARG A 157 -5.41 14.28 -3.45
CA ARG A 157 -5.91 15.55 -2.92
C ARG A 157 -6.98 15.34 -1.84
N ASN A 158 -7.08 16.30 -0.94
CA ASN A 158 -8.13 16.37 0.10
C ASN A 158 -8.13 15.16 1.04
N ARG A 159 -7.00 14.44 1.18
CA ARG A 159 -6.79 13.31 2.08
C ARG A 159 -5.71 13.62 3.12
N GLY A 160 -5.52 12.68 4.06
CA GLY A 160 -4.64 12.85 5.21
C GLY A 160 -3.19 13.17 4.84
N LEU A 161 -2.64 12.50 3.82
CA LEU A 161 -1.28 12.75 3.34
C LEU A 161 -1.11 14.16 2.81
N ALA A 162 -2.02 14.62 1.94
CA ALA A 162 -1.96 15.97 1.38
C ALA A 162 -2.01 17.05 2.48
N ARG A 163 -2.87 16.86 3.49
CA ARG A 163 -2.96 17.80 4.64
C ARG A 163 -1.67 17.83 5.44
N ARG A 164 -1.08 16.67 5.74
CA ARG A 164 0.17 16.59 6.51
C ARG A 164 1.34 17.22 5.75
N ILE A 165 1.47 17.00 4.44
CA ILE A 165 2.50 17.64 3.62
C ILE A 165 2.38 19.16 3.70
N LEU A 166 1.15 19.70 3.60
CA LEU A 166 0.92 21.15 3.67
C LEU A 166 1.24 21.72 5.06
N GLN A 167 0.89 21.00 6.12
CA GLN A 167 1.01 21.49 7.50
C GLN A 167 2.42 21.32 8.08
N GLU A 168 3.07 20.19 7.80
CA GLU A 168 4.33 19.81 8.43
C GLU A 168 5.54 20.04 7.53
N GLY A 169 5.37 20.02 6.21
CA GLY A 169 6.46 20.21 5.24
C GLY A 169 7.58 19.18 5.39
N GLY A 170 8.80 19.55 4.98
CA GLY A 170 10.00 18.73 5.14
C GLY A 170 10.06 17.51 4.22
N VAL A 171 9.35 17.56 3.08
CA VAL A 171 9.39 16.57 1.99
C VAL A 171 10.40 17.03 0.95
N GLN A 172 11.32 16.15 0.56
CA GLN A 172 12.39 16.44 -0.40
C GLN A 172 12.07 16.00 -1.83
N CYS A 173 11.20 14.99 -1.97
CA CYS A 173 10.81 14.45 -3.27
C CYS A 173 9.88 15.38 -4.04
N THR A 174 9.76 15.13 -5.34
CA THR A 174 8.73 15.78 -6.16
C THR A 174 7.35 15.28 -5.77
N VAL A 175 6.42 16.19 -5.47
CA VAL A 175 5.03 15.83 -5.15
C VAL A 175 4.13 16.14 -6.35
N ARG A 176 3.36 15.13 -6.78
CA ARG A 176 2.31 15.25 -7.81
C ARG A 176 0.97 14.89 -7.21
N TYR A 177 -0.03 15.69 -7.46
CA TYR A 177 -1.37 15.50 -6.88
C TYR A 177 -2.35 14.92 -7.89
N TRP A 178 -3.26 14.07 -7.39
CA TRP A 178 -4.37 13.51 -8.14
C TRP A 178 -5.66 13.53 -7.31
N THR A 179 -6.81 13.54 -7.97
CA THR A 179 -8.14 13.53 -7.35
C THR A 179 -8.88 12.24 -7.72
N GLY A 180 -9.09 12.05 -9.02
CA GLY A 180 -9.74 10.86 -9.57
C GLY A 180 -8.75 9.79 -10.00
N ALA A 181 -9.18 8.54 -10.04
CA ALA A 181 -8.33 7.42 -10.43
C ALA A 181 -7.73 7.54 -11.85
N TRP A 182 -8.43 8.22 -12.76
CA TRP A 182 -7.94 8.51 -14.12
C TRP A 182 -6.74 9.49 -14.12
N GLU A 183 -6.69 10.45 -13.18
CA GLU A 183 -5.51 11.31 -13.01
C GLU A 183 -4.31 10.51 -12.47
N ALA A 184 -4.58 9.59 -11.53
CA ALA A 184 -3.54 8.69 -11.03
C ALA A 184 -3.01 7.79 -12.17
N GLU A 185 -3.87 7.26 -13.04
CA GLU A 185 -3.46 6.52 -14.25
C GLU A 185 -2.56 7.38 -15.15
N GLN A 186 -2.93 8.64 -15.40
CA GLN A 186 -2.09 9.56 -16.19
C GLN A 186 -0.71 9.76 -15.55
N LEU A 187 -0.64 9.99 -14.23
CA LEU A 187 0.63 10.13 -13.53
C LEU A 187 1.49 8.86 -13.61
N LEU A 188 0.89 7.68 -13.51
CA LEU A 188 1.60 6.41 -13.67
C LEU A 188 2.11 6.25 -15.11
N ASN A 189 1.31 6.60 -16.11
CA ASN A 189 1.72 6.52 -17.52
C ASN A 189 2.84 7.51 -17.88
N LEU A 190 2.96 8.65 -17.18
CA LEU A 190 4.11 9.57 -17.37
C LEU A 190 5.45 8.97 -16.92
N LEU A 191 5.44 7.89 -16.17
CA LEU A 191 6.64 7.15 -15.80
C LEU A 191 7.07 6.17 -16.89
N CYS A 192 6.16 5.79 -17.79
CA CYS A 192 6.46 4.92 -18.91
C CYS A 192 7.25 5.69 -19.99
N PRO A 193 8.25 5.07 -20.64
CA PRO A 193 8.89 5.68 -21.79
C PRO A 193 7.84 5.95 -22.89
N PRO A 194 8.02 6.99 -23.71
CA PRO A 194 7.16 7.20 -24.86
C PRO A 194 7.19 5.95 -25.74
N SER A 195 6.01 5.53 -26.21
CA SER A 195 5.94 4.44 -27.18
C SER A 195 6.76 4.81 -28.42
N PRO A 196 7.53 3.88 -28.98
CA PRO A 196 8.35 4.10 -30.16
C PRO A 196 7.52 4.51 -31.38
#